data_f717a92b6ea08e6811389a75fb3ca2d6
#
_entry.id   f717a92b6ea08e6811389a75fb3ca2d6
#
_cell.length_a   1.000
_cell.length_b   1.000
_cell.length_c   1.000
_cell.angle_alpha   90.00
_cell.angle_beta   90.00
_cell.angle_gamma   90.00
#
_symmetry.space_group_name_H-M   'P 1'
#
loop_
_entity.id
_entity.type
_entity.pdbx_description
1 polymer ?
#
loop_
_entity_poly.entity_id
_entity_poly.type
_entity_poly.pdbx_seq_one_letter_code
_entity_poly.pdbx_strand_id
1 'polypeptide(L)'
;MIFALSIDTGAIKAGWPIDVTVASKTTTTAFTPATTGQRGALTIADGFLYVPFSGLYGDCGIYNGGVLGVSISDPTMVQIWSTAYHGGGLWAPGGIASESTFVYAATGNTCMQGTLNCPQENRPGDSQGWGGGEGLVRFGTAGAFTDTPAYFAPTNWATLDAEDLDMAAGPVLFNLAGSSPGKLAIQFGKDGNAYLLDRTNLTGVGSAIGGSGTSYWSFHAASNEIITAPVVYTTPVATYVAFKGNGVACTGGTSGTLTALKIVPGSPPSLAASWCATAGSGSPMVTTSDGTNDAIVWVPGAENSNKLQAFDGDTGASITFAGGSLTIPNMRRYNVPIGAKGRIFVAADNALVAFTL
;
A
#
# COMPACT_ATOMS: atom_id res chain seq x y z
N MET A 1 12.81 -15.01 -10.90
CA MET A 1 13.25 -15.96 -9.85
C MET A 1 13.02 -15.34 -8.48
N ILE A 2 12.51 -16.13 -7.52
CA ILE A 2 12.40 -15.75 -6.10
C ILE A 2 13.34 -16.65 -5.31
N PHE A 3 14.20 -16.05 -4.49
CA PHE A 3 15.21 -16.75 -3.69
C PHE A 3 14.83 -16.70 -2.21
N ALA A 4 14.99 -17.80 -1.50
CA ALA A 4 15.04 -17.83 -0.04
C ALA A 4 16.46 -18.13 0.41
N LEU A 5 17.01 -17.29 1.26
CA LEU A 5 18.38 -17.38 1.75
C LEU A 5 18.41 -17.60 3.26
N SER A 6 19.39 -18.35 3.73
CA SER A 6 19.72 -18.39 5.15
C SER A 6 20.25 -17.02 5.58
N ILE A 7 19.70 -16.43 6.63
CA ILE A 7 20.18 -15.15 7.17
C ILE A 7 21.57 -15.27 7.82
N ASP A 8 21.97 -16.46 8.26
CA ASP A 8 23.26 -16.70 8.90
C ASP A 8 24.39 -16.90 7.90
N THR A 9 24.10 -17.52 6.75
CA THR A 9 25.14 -17.98 5.81
C THR A 9 24.99 -17.43 4.40
N GLY A 10 23.83 -16.85 4.04
CA GLY A 10 23.50 -16.45 2.68
C GLY A 10 23.24 -17.61 1.71
N ALA A 11 23.30 -18.86 2.20
CA ALA A 11 23.07 -20.03 1.36
C ALA A 11 21.60 -20.12 0.92
N ILE A 12 21.38 -20.54 -0.33
CA ILE A 12 20.03 -20.77 -0.86
C ILE A 12 19.40 -21.95 -0.11
N LYS A 13 18.17 -21.77 0.35
CA LYS A 13 17.41 -22.83 1.04
C LYS A 13 16.96 -23.92 0.07
N ALA A 14 16.79 -25.13 0.58
CA ALA A 14 16.30 -26.27 -0.21
C ALA A 14 14.93 -25.94 -0.83
N GLY A 15 14.72 -26.36 -2.08
CA GLY A 15 13.51 -26.08 -2.86
C GLY A 15 13.47 -24.69 -3.51
N TRP A 16 14.42 -23.81 -3.24
CA TRP A 16 14.56 -22.50 -3.85
C TRP A 16 15.77 -22.47 -4.79
N PRO A 17 15.83 -21.55 -5.80
CA PRO A 17 14.86 -20.50 -6.13
C PRO A 17 13.64 -21.04 -6.89
N ILE A 18 12.55 -20.27 -6.89
CA ILE A 18 11.38 -20.55 -7.68
C ILE A 18 11.42 -19.72 -8.97
N ASP A 19 11.17 -20.38 -10.09
CA ASP A 19 10.94 -19.69 -11.34
C ASP A 19 9.46 -19.32 -11.47
N VAL A 20 9.17 -18.02 -11.30
CA VAL A 20 7.81 -17.49 -11.39
C VAL A 20 7.15 -17.77 -12.75
N THR A 21 7.95 -17.83 -13.83
CA THR A 21 7.44 -18.08 -15.18
C THR A 21 6.99 -19.52 -15.38
N VAL A 22 7.66 -20.46 -14.73
CA VAL A 22 7.27 -21.88 -14.72
C VAL A 22 6.06 -22.07 -13.82
N ALA A 23 6.08 -21.47 -12.64
CA ALA A 23 4.98 -21.51 -11.69
C ALA A 23 3.67 -20.95 -12.29
N SER A 24 3.75 -19.85 -13.05
CA SER A 24 2.57 -19.25 -13.70
C SER A 24 1.94 -20.10 -14.80
N LYS A 25 2.70 -21.03 -15.40
CA LYS A 25 2.15 -21.93 -16.44
C LYS A 25 1.17 -22.97 -15.92
N THR A 26 1.11 -23.16 -14.61
CA THR A 26 0.15 -24.09 -13.99
C THR A 26 -1.21 -23.43 -13.72
N THR A 27 -1.33 -22.14 -13.98
CA THR A 27 -2.55 -21.35 -13.83
C THR A 27 -3.02 -20.80 -15.19
N THR A 28 -4.27 -20.36 -15.27
CA THR A 28 -4.81 -19.73 -16.49
C THR A 28 -4.20 -18.37 -16.80
N THR A 29 -3.46 -17.81 -15.85
CA THR A 29 -2.86 -16.49 -15.94
C THR A 29 -1.35 -16.61 -16.14
N ALA A 30 -0.85 -16.09 -17.25
CA ALA A 30 0.57 -16.09 -17.56
C ALA A 30 1.22 -14.76 -17.12
N PHE A 31 2.17 -14.82 -16.19
CA PHE A 31 3.11 -13.72 -16.03
C PHE A 31 4.11 -13.70 -17.19
N THR A 32 4.18 -12.58 -17.86
CA THR A 32 5.12 -12.36 -18.97
C THR A 32 6.33 -11.60 -18.44
N PRO A 33 7.48 -12.25 -18.18
CA PRO A 33 8.62 -11.61 -17.51
C PRO A 33 9.17 -10.40 -18.25
N ALA A 34 8.96 -10.32 -19.57
CA ALA A 34 9.40 -9.19 -20.36
C ALA A 34 8.59 -7.91 -20.10
N THR A 35 7.40 -8.03 -19.51
CA THR A 35 6.49 -6.90 -19.28
C THR A 35 6.00 -6.80 -17.84
N THR A 36 6.31 -7.80 -16.99
CA THR A 36 5.88 -7.86 -15.60
C THR A 36 7.04 -7.54 -14.65
N GLY A 37 6.84 -6.56 -13.79
CA GLY A 37 7.80 -6.12 -12.76
C GLY A 37 7.35 -6.46 -11.35
N GLN A 38 8.28 -6.42 -10.40
CA GLN A 38 8.03 -6.58 -8.97
C GLN A 38 8.77 -5.48 -8.21
N ARG A 39 8.06 -4.67 -7.42
CA ARG A 39 8.66 -3.63 -6.58
C ARG A 39 8.06 -3.52 -5.18
N GLY A 40 6.80 -3.93 -5.00
CA GLY A 40 6.12 -3.88 -3.71
C GLY A 40 6.77 -4.80 -2.68
N ALA A 41 6.64 -4.46 -1.39
CA ALA A 41 7.18 -5.28 -0.31
C ALA A 41 6.55 -6.67 -0.29
N LEU A 42 7.35 -7.67 0.09
CA LEU A 42 6.91 -9.05 0.27
C LEU A 42 6.22 -9.20 1.62
N THR A 43 5.21 -10.09 1.68
CA THR A 43 4.50 -10.38 2.92
C THR A 43 4.50 -11.88 3.18
N ILE A 44 4.70 -12.26 4.44
CA ILE A 44 4.53 -13.65 4.90
C ILE A 44 3.30 -13.70 5.81
N ALA A 45 2.37 -14.58 5.46
CA ALA A 45 1.20 -14.87 6.27
C ALA A 45 0.83 -16.36 6.15
N ASP A 46 0.49 -16.98 7.27
CA ASP A 46 0.02 -18.37 7.34
C ASP A 46 0.86 -19.37 6.54
N GLY A 47 2.19 -19.27 6.68
CA GLY A 47 3.16 -20.16 6.03
C GLY A 47 3.35 -19.94 4.52
N PHE A 48 2.78 -18.89 3.95
CA PHE A 48 2.95 -18.50 2.54
C PHE A 48 3.69 -17.18 2.41
N LEU A 49 4.53 -17.08 1.38
CA LEU A 49 5.11 -15.84 0.89
C LEU A 49 4.19 -15.27 -0.20
N TYR A 50 3.79 -14.02 -0.06
CA TYR A 50 2.98 -13.28 -1.03
C TYR A 50 3.82 -12.23 -1.73
N VAL A 51 3.77 -12.23 -3.07
CA VAL A 51 4.58 -11.37 -3.94
C VAL A 51 3.65 -10.59 -4.87
N PRO A 52 3.61 -9.24 -4.76
CA PRO A 52 2.83 -8.41 -5.67
C PRO A 52 3.57 -8.20 -6.99
N PHE A 53 2.83 -8.20 -8.09
CA PHE A 53 3.35 -7.92 -9.42
C PHE A 53 2.61 -6.75 -10.09
N SER A 54 3.36 -6.00 -10.89
CA SER A 54 2.90 -4.86 -11.68
C SER A 54 3.55 -4.89 -13.07
N GLY A 55 3.32 -3.88 -13.87
CA GLY A 55 4.07 -3.64 -15.10
C GLY A 55 5.51 -3.20 -14.84
N LEU A 56 6.31 -3.11 -15.88
CA LEU A 56 7.59 -2.44 -15.88
C LEU A 56 7.39 -0.91 -15.85
N TYR A 57 8.46 -0.17 -15.57
CA TYR A 57 8.42 1.29 -15.60
C TYR A 57 7.89 1.80 -16.96
N GLY A 58 6.89 2.70 -16.87
CA GLY A 58 6.22 3.26 -18.05
C GLY A 58 5.21 2.33 -18.70
N ASP A 59 4.75 1.29 -17.99
CA ASP A 59 3.73 0.33 -18.47
C ASP A 59 4.00 -0.25 -19.85
N CYS A 60 5.28 -0.54 -20.12
CA CYS A 60 5.74 -1.04 -21.40
C CYS A 60 5.22 -2.47 -21.64
N GLY A 61 4.32 -2.62 -22.63
CA GLY A 61 3.78 -3.89 -23.06
C GLY A 61 2.57 -4.37 -22.28
N ILE A 62 2.09 -5.56 -22.65
CA ILE A 62 0.89 -6.15 -22.07
C ILE A 62 1.25 -6.93 -20.80
N TYR A 63 0.64 -6.60 -19.67
CA TYR A 63 0.75 -7.32 -18.41
C TYR A 63 -0.59 -7.34 -17.68
N ASN A 64 -0.73 -8.23 -16.71
CA ASN A 64 -1.78 -8.20 -15.71
C ASN A 64 -1.13 -8.05 -14.33
N GLY A 65 -1.62 -7.13 -13.52
CA GLY A 65 -1.25 -7.07 -12.12
C GLY A 65 -1.70 -8.34 -11.39
N GLY A 66 -0.95 -8.77 -10.40
CA GLY A 66 -1.29 -10.02 -9.73
C GLY A 66 -0.55 -10.27 -8.43
N VAL A 67 -1.00 -11.29 -7.72
CA VAL A 67 -0.39 -11.79 -6.49
C VAL A 67 0.02 -13.25 -6.69
N LEU A 68 1.28 -13.54 -6.41
CA LEU A 68 1.78 -14.90 -6.29
C LEU A 68 1.82 -15.29 -4.80
N GLY A 69 1.22 -16.40 -4.44
CA GLY A 69 1.37 -17.06 -3.14
C GLY A 69 2.24 -18.30 -3.27
N VAL A 70 3.28 -18.43 -2.45
CA VAL A 70 4.19 -19.59 -2.44
C VAL A 70 4.28 -20.15 -1.04
N SER A 71 4.05 -21.45 -0.88
CA SER A 71 4.28 -22.11 0.41
C SER A 71 5.76 -22.09 0.79
N ILE A 72 6.06 -21.66 2.02
CA ILE A 72 7.45 -21.61 2.52
C ILE A 72 7.98 -23.02 2.80
N SER A 73 7.12 -23.94 3.25
CA SER A 73 7.50 -25.32 3.57
C SER A 73 7.57 -26.22 2.35
N ASP A 74 6.78 -25.95 1.32
CA ASP A 74 6.78 -26.66 0.05
C ASP A 74 6.71 -25.67 -1.12
N PRO A 75 7.84 -25.14 -1.60
CA PRO A 75 7.86 -24.13 -2.66
C PRO A 75 7.31 -24.60 -4.02
N THR A 76 6.94 -25.86 -4.16
CA THR A 76 6.24 -26.36 -5.35
C THR A 76 4.75 -26.01 -5.33
N MET A 77 4.21 -25.71 -4.14
CA MET A 77 2.84 -25.23 -3.97
C MET A 77 2.77 -23.71 -4.25
N VAL A 78 2.28 -23.37 -5.42
CA VAL A 78 2.18 -22.00 -5.92
C VAL A 78 0.75 -21.71 -6.32
N GLN A 79 0.29 -20.52 -5.97
CA GLN A 79 -0.99 -19.98 -6.42
C GLN A 79 -0.84 -18.58 -6.98
N ILE A 80 -1.62 -18.24 -7.98
CA ILE A 80 -1.60 -16.93 -8.66
C ILE A 80 -3.03 -16.45 -8.83
N TRP A 81 -3.24 -15.20 -8.44
CA TRP A 81 -4.37 -14.41 -8.89
C TRP A 81 -3.86 -13.25 -9.74
N SER A 82 -4.64 -12.84 -10.74
CA SER A 82 -4.38 -11.62 -11.50
C SER A 82 -5.67 -10.88 -11.82
N THR A 83 -5.53 -9.61 -12.17
CA THR A 83 -6.63 -8.83 -12.72
C THR A 83 -7.20 -9.52 -13.98
N ALA A 84 -8.51 -9.40 -14.19
CA ALA A 84 -9.18 -9.98 -15.36
C ALA A 84 -8.77 -9.29 -16.65
N TYR A 85 -8.49 -7.99 -16.56
CA TYR A 85 -8.05 -7.17 -17.69
C TYR A 85 -6.57 -6.79 -17.57
N HIS A 86 -5.97 -6.38 -18.68
CA HIS A 86 -4.59 -5.91 -18.72
C HIS A 86 -4.41 -4.67 -17.85
N GLY A 87 -3.22 -4.46 -17.30
CA GLY A 87 -2.97 -3.45 -16.30
C GLY A 87 -3.28 -3.95 -14.90
N GLY A 88 -3.84 -3.09 -14.05
CA GLY A 88 -4.17 -3.42 -12.67
C GLY A 88 -2.94 -3.68 -11.78
N GLY A 89 -1.82 -3.01 -12.08
CA GLY A 89 -0.56 -3.24 -11.38
C GLY A 89 -0.64 -3.02 -9.88
N LEU A 90 0.04 -3.87 -9.11
CA LEU A 90 0.16 -3.71 -7.66
C LEU A 90 1.38 -2.83 -7.36
N TRP A 91 1.18 -1.52 -7.45
CA TRP A 91 2.25 -0.52 -7.40
C TRP A 91 2.71 -0.15 -6.00
N ALA A 92 1.93 -0.52 -4.98
CA ALA A 92 2.12 -0.11 -3.60
C ALA A 92 3.51 -0.45 -3.06
N PRO A 93 4.33 0.52 -2.63
CA PRO A 93 5.67 0.24 -2.10
C PRO A 93 5.62 -0.53 -0.78
N GLY A 94 4.59 -0.32 0.06
CA GLY A 94 4.34 -1.10 1.26
C GLY A 94 3.90 -2.54 0.99
N GLY A 95 3.59 -2.88 -0.28
CA GLY A 95 3.20 -4.22 -0.69
C GLY A 95 1.81 -4.64 -0.23
N ILE A 96 1.71 -5.90 0.16
CA ILE A 96 0.48 -6.57 0.55
C ILE A 96 0.32 -6.50 2.08
N ALA A 97 -0.84 -6.06 2.56
CA ALA A 97 -1.17 -6.14 3.98
C ALA A 97 -1.76 -7.51 4.33
N SER A 98 -1.56 -7.96 5.55
CA SER A 98 -2.04 -9.28 6.00
C SER A 98 -2.64 -9.27 7.40
N GLU A 99 -3.56 -10.14 7.63
CA GLU A 99 -4.02 -10.62 8.94
C GLU A 99 -4.01 -12.16 8.93
N SER A 100 -4.39 -12.80 10.05
CA SER A 100 -4.21 -14.25 10.23
C SER A 100 -4.85 -15.13 9.15
N THR A 101 -5.92 -14.68 8.50
CA THR A 101 -6.72 -15.48 7.56
C THR A 101 -6.85 -14.85 6.18
N PHE A 102 -6.39 -13.60 6.01
CA PHE A 102 -6.55 -12.86 4.76
C PHE A 102 -5.32 -12.01 4.43
N VAL A 103 -5.10 -11.83 3.15
CA VAL A 103 -4.16 -10.85 2.59
C VAL A 103 -4.92 -9.86 1.72
N TYR A 104 -4.42 -8.62 1.65
CA TYR A 104 -5.08 -7.49 0.99
C TYR A 104 -4.09 -6.79 0.07
N ALA A 105 -4.49 -6.58 -1.17
CA ALA A 105 -3.66 -5.93 -2.18
C ALA A 105 -4.45 -4.82 -2.88
N ALA A 106 -3.79 -3.69 -3.12
CA ALA A 106 -4.34 -2.59 -3.91
C ALA A 106 -3.93 -2.74 -5.38
N THR A 107 -4.87 -2.53 -6.29
CA THR A 107 -4.68 -2.60 -7.74
C THR A 107 -4.80 -1.21 -8.36
N GLY A 108 -3.97 -0.93 -9.35
CA GLY A 108 -4.07 0.29 -10.15
C GLY A 108 -4.96 0.11 -11.37
N ASN A 109 -4.86 1.05 -12.31
CA ASN A 109 -5.68 1.11 -13.50
C ASN A 109 -5.54 -0.12 -14.39
N THR A 110 -6.67 -0.57 -14.91
CA THR A 110 -6.76 -1.59 -15.95
C THR A 110 -7.06 -0.93 -17.29
N CYS A 111 -6.43 -1.39 -18.36
CA CYS A 111 -6.75 -0.96 -19.72
C CYS A 111 -6.75 0.56 -19.98
N MET A 112 -5.62 1.22 -19.74
CA MET A 112 -5.45 2.64 -20.09
C MET A 112 -5.82 2.94 -21.56
N GLN A 113 -6.53 4.04 -21.78
CA GLN A 113 -6.82 4.52 -23.13
C GLN A 113 -5.54 4.69 -23.94
N GLY A 114 -5.50 4.07 -25.12
CA GLY A 114 -4.38 4.19 -26.08
C GLY A 114 -3.27 3.17 -25.90
N THR A 115 -3.35 2.25 -24.95
CA THR A 115 -2.47 1.09 -24.89
C THR A 115 -2.95 0.01 -25.86
N LEU A 116 -1.99 -0.64 -26.55
CA LEU A 116 -2.29 -1.73 -27.48
C LEU A 116 -2.99 -2.86 -26.72
N ASN A 117 -4.16 -3.27 -27.22
CA ASN A 117 -4.97 -4.42 -26.75
C ASN A 117 -5.80 -4.22 -25.47
N CYS A 118 -6.15 -3.01 -25.10
CA CYS A 118 -7.32 -2.82 -24.25
C CYS A 118 -8.58 -2.99 -25.10
N PRO A 119 -9.42 -3.98 -24.85
CA PRO A 119 -10.75 -4.02 -25.47
C PRO A 119 -11.45 -2.69 -25.15
N GLN A 120 -12.12 -2.12 -26.15
CA GLN A 120 -12.93 -0.88 -25.97
C GLN A 120 -14.02 -1.05 -24.87
N GLU A 121 -14.13 -2.23 -24.35
CA GLU A 121 -15.20 -2.82 -23.57
C GLU A 121 -15.12 -2.51 -22.06
N ASN A 122 -14.07 -1.81 -21.57
CA ASN A 122 -13.87 -1.50 -20.13
C ASN A 122 -13.93 -0.03 -19.79
N ARG A 123 -14.64 0.74 -20.59
CA ARG A 123 -14.82 2.19 -20.36
C ARG A 123 -15.97 2.47 -19.39
N PRO A 124 -15.97 3.64 -18.75
CA PRO A 124 -17.12 4.10 -17.98
C PRO A 124 -18.42 3.94 -18.78
N GLY A 125 -19.36 3.17 -18.27
CA GLY A 125 -20.61 2.83 -18.94
C GLY A 125 -20.64 1.50 -19.67
N ASP A 126 -19.54 0.76 -19.71
CA ASP A 126 -19.51 -0.59 -20.27
C ASP A 126 -20.28 -1.62 -19.42
N SER A 127 -20.95 -2.53 -20.15
CA SER A 127 -21.70 -3.64 -19.55
C SER A 127 -20.81 -4.74 -18.94
N GLN A 128 -19.48 -4.66 -19.10
CA GLN A 128 -18.55 -5.72 -18.70
C GLN A 128 -18.19 -5.68 -17.20
N GLY A 129 -18.48 -4.60 -16.51
CA GLY A 129 -18.24 -4.49 -15.08
C GLY A 129 -16.78 -4.20 -14.68
N TRP A 130 -16.50 -4.30 -13.39
CA TRP A 130 -15.19 -4.06 -12.80
C TRP A 130 -14.18 -5.15 -13.18
N GLY A 131 -13.06 -4.76 -13.80
CA GLY A 131 -12.05 -5.67 -14.34
C GLY A 131 -10.91 -6.04 -13.38
N GLY A 132 -10.96 -5.64 -12.12
CA GLY A 132 -9.94 -5.90 -11.10
C GLY A 132 -9.02 -4.72 -10.81
N GLY A 133 -9.14 -3.60 -11.52
CA GLY A 133 -8.38 -2.38 -11.29
C GLY A 133 -9.01 -1.42 -10.29
N GLU A 134 -8.25 -0.40 -9.90
CA GLU A 134 -8.69 0.70 -9.02
C GLU A 134 -9.40 0.24 -7.75
N GLY A 135 -8.84 -0.76 -7.06
CA GLY A 135 -9.51 -1.33 -5.92
C GLY A 135 -8.60 -1.92 -4.86
N LEU A 136 -9.23 -2.38 -3.78
CA LEU A 136 -8.64 -3.22 -2.75
C LEU A 136 -9.23 -4.62 -2.86
N VAL A 137 -8.40 -5.62 -3.09
CA VAL A 137 -8.80 -7.04 -3.18
C VAL A 137 -8.35 -7.80 -1.94
N ARG A 138 -9.17 -8.75 -1.47
CA ARG A 138 -8.92 -9.60 -0.31
C ARG A 138 -8.95 -11.06 -0.70
N PHE A 139 -7.89 -11.79 -0.39
CA PHE A 139 -7.74 -13.23 -0.61
C PHE A 139 -7.65 -13.97 0.71
N GLY A 140 -8.06 -15.23 0.72
CA GLY A 140 -7.73 -16.14 1.80
C GLY A 140 -6.23 -16.42 1.87
N THR A 141 -5.71 -16.70 3.08
CA THR A 141 -4.33 -17.18 3.28
C THR A 141 -4.17 -18.65 2.91
N ALA A 142 -2.98 -19.21 3.07
CA ALA A 142 -2.66 -20.61 2.79
C ALA A 142 -3.03 -21.04 1.34
N GLY A 143 -2.93 -20.13 0.40
CA GLY A 143 -3.19 -20.42 -0.99
C GLY A 143 -4.67 -20.51 -1.37
N ALA A 144 -5.59 -20.02 -0.54
CA ALA A 144 -7.02 -19.96 -0.86
C ALA A 144 -7.34 -18.75 -1.77
N PHE A 145 -6.67 -18.68 -2.91
CA PHE A 145 -7.01 -17.70 -3.94
C PHE A 145 -8.27 -18.16 -4.69
N THR A 146 -9.21 -17.26 -4.83
CA THR A 146 -10.42 -17.48 -5.64
C THR A 146 -10.36 -16.58 -6.87
N ASP A 147 -10.99 -17.02 -7.96
CA ASP A 147 -11.09 -16.23 -9.17
C ASP A 147 -11.87 -14.91 -8.94
N THR A 148 -12.74 -14.89 -7.94
CA THR A 148 -13.54 -13.73 -7.54
C THR A 148 -13.27 -13.40 -6.06
N PRO A 149 -12.19 -12.69 -5.74
CA PRO A 149 -11.90 -12.25 -4.37
C PRO A 149 -12.97 -11.26 -3.88
N ALA A 150 -13.16 -11.15 -2.57
CA ALA A 150 -13.88 -10.03 -2.01
C ALA A 150 -13.09 -8.74 -2.29
N TYR A 151 -13.77 -7.67 -2.69
CA TYR A 151 -13.11 -6.45 -3.10
C TYR A 151 -13.89 -5.19 -2.74
N PHE A 152 -13.18 -4.08 -2.74
CA PHE A 152 -13.71 -2.73 -2.82
C PHE A 152 -13.19 -2.06 -4.10
N ALA A 153 -14.06 -1.32 -4.78
CA ALA A 153 -13.65 -0.30 -5.75
C ALA A 153 -14.54 0.94 -5.55
N PRO A 154 -14.02 2.17 -5.73
CA PRO A 154 -14.85 3.36 -5.65
C PRO A 154 -15.86 3.39 -6.81
N THR A 155 -16.98 4.08 -6.63
CA THR A 155 -18.04 4.14 -7.67
C THR A 155 -17.58 4.83 -8.95
N ASN A 156 -16.55 5.66 -8.86
CA ASN A 156 -15.92 6.33 -10.00
C ASN A 156 -14.66 5.59 -10.52
N TRP A 157 -14.49 4.30 -10.18
CA TRP A 157 -13.31 3.51 -10.57
C TRP A 157 -12.97 3.64 -12.07
N ALA A 158 -13.98 3.72 -12.91
CA ALA A 158 -13.80 3.84 -14.35
C ALA A 158 -13.23 5.21 -14.78
N THR A 159 -13.50 6.27 -14.02
CA THR A 159 -12.87 7.58 -14.22
C THR A 159 -11.42 7.55 -13.73
N LEU A 160 -11.15 6.93 -12.57
CA LEU A 160 -9.79 6.76 -12.06
C LEU A 160 -8.93 5.98 -13.06
N ASP A 161 -9.49 4.91 -13.60
CA ASP A 161 -8.88 4.06 -14.63
C ASP A 161 -8.51 4.87 -15.90
N ALA A 162 -9.43 5.72 -16.36
CA ALA A 162 -9.21 6.52 -17.57
C ALA A 162 -8.21 7.67 -17.37
N GLU A 163 -8.03 8.15 -16.15
CA GLU A 163 -7.18 9.29 -15.81
C GLU A 163 -5.85 8.89 -15.17
N ASP A 164 -5.52 7.60 -15.11
CA ASP A 164 -4.30 7.06 -14.45
C ASP A 164 -4.21 7.43 -12.96
N LEU A 165 -5.32 7.36 -12.25
CA LEU A 165 -5.42 7.73 -10.84
C LEU A 165 -5.37 6.51 -9.90
N ASP A 166 -4.42 5.61 -10.13
CA ASP A 166 -4.23 4.35 -9.41
C ASP A 166 -4.46 4.38 -7.90
N MET A 167 -4.98 3.30 -7.35
CA MET A 167 -4.90 2.97 -5.92
C MET A 167 -3.45 2.57 -5.55
N ALA A 168 -2.50 3.49 -5.70
CA ALA A 168 -1.06 3.21 -5.70
C ALA A 168 -0.42 3.11 -4.31
N ALA A 169 -1.09 3.59 -3.25
CA ALA A 169 -0.64 3.40 -1.88
C ALA A 169 -1.05 2.02 -1.33
N GLY A 170 -0.21 1.41 -0.51
CA GLY A 170 -0.56 0.13 0.12
C GLY A 170 -1.69 0.26 1.14
N PRO A 171 -2.56 -0.74 1.28
CA PRO A 171 -3.58 -0.74 2.32
C PRO A 171 -2.95 -0.86 3.71
N VAL A 172 -3.53 -0.18 4.69
CA VAL A 172 -3.18 -0.36 6.10
C VAL A 172 -4.36 -0.93 6.85
N LEU A 173 -4.13 -2.05 7.54
CA LEU A 173 -5.14 -2.73 8.36
C LEU A 173 -4.98 -2.31 9.82
N PHE A 174 -6.08 -2.02 10.49
CA PHE A 174 -6.08 -1.67 11.91
C PHE A 174 -7.40 -2.02 12.59
N ASN A 175 -7.37 -2.06 13.92
CA ASN A 175 -8.56 -2.19 14.74
C ASN A 175 -8.82 -0.85 15.44
N LEU A 176 -10.07 -0.41 15.47
CA LEU A 176 -10.48 0.82 16.11
C LEU A 176 -11.47 0.50 17.25
N ALA A 177 -11.00 0.61 18.48
CA ALA A 177 -11.84 0.39 19.65
C ALA A 177 -13.00 1.39 19.71
N GLY A 178 -14.14 0.96 20.19
CA GLY A 178 -15.33 1.81 20.30
C GLY A 178 -16.03 2.12 18.97
N SER A 179 -15.69 1.39 17.90
CA SER A 179 -16.29 1.59 16.58
C SER A 179 -17.05 0.36 16.09
N SER A 180 -18.07 0.62 15.27
CA SER A 180 -18.80 -0.39 14.51
C SER A 180 -18.94 0.09 13.05
N PRO A 181 -18.27 -0.56 12.08
CA PRO A 181 -17.31 -1.65 12.23
C PRO A 181 -16.03 -1.21 12.95
N GLY A 182 -15.35 -2.15 13.62
CA GLY A 182 -14.11 -1.90 14.33
C GLY A 182 -12.88 -2.54 13.68
N LYS A 183 -13.05 -3.43 12.70
CA LYS A 183 -11.96 -4.00 11.90
C LYS A 183 -11.87 -3.27 10.58
N LEU A 184 -10.88 -2.40 10.43
CA LEU A 184 -10.81 -1.41 9.36
C LEU A 184 -9.61 -1.61 8.45
N ALA A 185 -9.76 -1.16 7.21
CA ALA A 185 -8.66 -0.87 6.30
C ALA A 185 -8.78 0.58 5.84
N ILE A 186 -7.64 1.22 5.57
CA ILE A 186 -7.60 2.50 4.88
C ILE A 186 -6.77 2.36 3.61
N GLN A 187 -7.28 2.87 2.50
CA GLN A 187 -6.67 2.88 1.19
C GLN A 187 -6.59 4.32 0.66
N PHE A 188 -5.52 4.62 -0.07
CA PHE A 188 -5.33 5.92 -0.72
C PHE A 188 -5.05 5.74 -2.21
N GLY A 189 -5.42 6.75 -2.99
CA GLY A 189 -5.21 6.79 -4.43
C GLY A 189 -4.44 8.02 -4.91
N LYS A 190 -4.05 8.01 -6.18
CA LYS A 190 -3.48 9.17 -6.88
C LYS A 190 -4.48 10.33 -6.99
N ASP A 191 -5.76 10.07 -6.85
CA ASP A 191 -6.82 11.09 -6.77
C ASP A 191 -6.78 11.95 -5.50
N GLY A 192 -5.83 11.68 -4.59
CA GLY A 192 -5.67 12.38 -3.33
C GLY A 192 -6.71 12.02 -2.26
N ASN A 193 -7.51 10.98 -2.49
CA ASN A 193 -8.56 10.55 -1.57
C ASN A 193 -8.11 9.43 -0.64
N ALA A 194 -8.72 9.42 0.55
CA ALA A 194 -8.67 8.36 1.53
C ALA A 194 -10.01 7.61 1.55
N TYR A 195 -9.96 6.29 1.50
CA TYR A 195 -11.11 5.39 1.55
C TYR A 195 -11.03 4.55 2.83
N LEU A 196 -11.97 4.77 3.73
CA LEU A 196 -12.10 4.00 4.97
C LEU A 196 -13.04 2.82 4.72
N LEU A 197 -12.60 1.60 5.04
CA LEU A 197 -13.26 0.36 4.65
C LEU A 197 -13.48 -0.53 5.87
N ASP A 198 -14.63 -1.21 5.91
CA ASP A 198 -14.81 -2.42 6.72
C ASP A 198 -14.10 -3.58 6.03
N ARG A 199 -12.91 -3.96 6.53
CA ARG A 199 -12.14 -5.03 5.89
C ARG A 199 -12.78 -6.42 6.00
N THR A 200 -13.78 -6.58 6.86
CA THR A 200 -14.52 -7.83 6.99
C THR A 200 -15.65 -7.96 5.97
N ASN A 201 -16.07 -6.83 5.39
CA ASN A 201 -17.24 -6.75 4.51
C ASN A 201 -16.96 -5.93 3.25
N LEU A 202 -16.00 -6.37 2.44
CA LEU A 202 -15.75 -5.80 1.12
C LEU A 202 -16.79 -6.36 0.14
N THR A 203 -17.78 -5.57 -0.22
CA THR A 203 -18.96 -6.01 -0.98
C THR A 203 -18.98 -5.49 -2.43
N GLY A 204 -17.85 -5.05 -2.93
CA GLY A 204 -17.72 -4.60 -4.32
C GLY A 204 -17.66 -3.09 -4.48
N VAL A 205 -18.17 -2.60 -5.59
CA VAL A 205 -18.15 -1.19 -5.94
C VAL A 205 -18.98 -0.37 -4.94
N GLY A 206 -18.37 0.69 -4.39
CA GLY A 206 -19.04 1.63 -3.49
C GLY A 206 -19.17 1.18 -2.03
N SER A 207 -18.44 0.14 -1.62
CA SER A 207 -18.52 -0.42 -0.25
C SER A 207 -17.70 0.32 0.81
N ALA A 208 -17.21 1.54 0.54
CA ALA A 208 -16.55 2.35 1.56
C ALA A 208 -17.51 2.80 2.67
N ILE A 209 -16.99 2.96 3.89
CA ILE A 209 -17.76 3.44 5.03
C ILE A 209 -18.22 4.88 4.78
N GLY A 210 -19.52 5.13 4.99
CA GLY A 210 -20.15 6.42 4.68
C GLY A 210 -20.72 6.50 3.27
N GLY A 211 -20.39 5.57 2.39
CA GLY A 211 -20.98 5.45 1.06
C GLY A 211 -22.41 4.92 1.12
N SER A 212 -23.27 5.42 0.28
CA SER A 212 -24.60 4.87 0.06
C SER A 212 -24.63 4.25 -1.32
N GLY A 213 -24.50 2.99 -1.48
CA GLY A 213 -24.58 2.11 -2.69
C GLY A 213 -24.60 2.70 -4.10
N THR A 214 -24.95 3.97 -4.23
CA THR A 214 -24.97 4.74 -5.47
C THR A 214 -24.09 5.99 -5.43
N SER A 215 -23.48 6.31 -4.27
CA SER A 215 -22.68 7.52 -4.09
C SER A 215 -21.24 7.14 -3.80
N TYR A 216 -20.34 7.73 -4.57
CA TYR A 216 -18.92 7.78 -4.29
C TYR A 216 -18.70 8.47 -2.93
N TRP A 217 -18.00 7.80 -2.01
CA TRP A 217 -17.62 8.39 -0.74
C TRP A 217 -16.11 8.22 -0.53
N SER A 218 -15.48 9.33 -0.26
CA SER A 218 -14.07 9.40 0.09
C SER A 218 -13.84 10.66 0.92
N PHE A 219 -12.72 10.67 1.63
CA PHE A 219 -12.21 11.87 2.28
C PHE A 219 -11.13 12.47 1.39
N HIS A 220 -11.35 13.67 0.85
CA HIS A 220 -10.31 14.35 0.08
C HIS A 220 -9.19 14.78 1.03
N ALA A 221 -8.07 14.08 0.96
CA ALA A 221 -6.98 14.14 1.93
C ALA A 221 -5.79 14.98 1.45
N ALA A 222 -5.53 14.98 0.15
CA ALA A 222 -4.41 15.71 -0.47
C ALA A 222 -4.79 16.28 -1.83
N SER A 223 -4.13 17.38 -2.21
CA SER A 223 -4.28 18.01 -3.53
C SER A 223 -3.37 17.39 -4.60
N ASN A 224 -2.65 16.33 -4.27
CA ASN A 224 -1.76 15.60 -5.18
C ASN A 224 -1.82 14.11 -4.90
N GLU A 225 -1.19 13.33 -5.75
CA GLU A 225 -1.09 11.89 -5.66
C GLU A 225 -0.56 11.38 -4.31
N ILE A 226 -1.20 10.35 -3.76
CA ILE A 226 -0.74 9.60 -2.59
C ILE A 226 -0.25 8.24 -3.08
N ILE A 227 1.08 8.09 -3.23
CA ILE A 227 1.73 6.95 -3.91
C ILE A 227 2.80 6.26 -3.06
N THR A 228 2.96 6.66 -1.80
CA THR A 228 3.89 6.04 -0.85
C THR A 228 3.12 5.28 0.22
N ALA A 229 3.80 4.41 0.97
CA ALA A 229 3.16 3.65 2.03
C ALA A 229 2.68 4.58 3.17
N PRO A 230 1.39 4.56 3.54
CA PRO A 230 0.90 5.25 4.73
C PRO A 230 1.18 4.43 6.00
N VAL A 231 1.04 5.06 7.17
CA VAL A 231 1.15 4.38 8.47
C VAL A 231 0.01 4.78 9.39
N VAL A 232 -0.63 3.79 10.04
CA VAL A 232 -1.60 4.01 11.11
C VAL A 232 -0.93 3.80 12.46
N TYR A 233 -1.22 4.68 13.42
CA TYR A 233 -0.72 4.60 14.79
C TYR A 233 -1.75 5.16 15.78
N THR A 234 -1.64 4.73 17.02
CA THR A 234 -2.52 5.19 18.11
C THR A 234 -1.67 5.84 19.19
N THR A 235 -2.13 6.97 19.70
CA THR A 235 -1.59 7.66 20.85
C THR A 235 -2.65 7.71 21.95
N PRO A 236 -2.34 8.18 23.17
CA PRO A 236 -3.36 8.44 24.18
C PRO A 236 -4.43 9.48 23.75
N VAL A 237 -4.11 10.30 22.72
CA VAL A 237 -5.01 11.37 22.24
C VAL A 237 -5.97 10.83 21.17
N ALA A 238 -5.48 10.04 20.20
CA ALA A 238 -6.28 9.54 19.09
C ALA A 238 -5.58 8.44 18.29
N THR A 239 -6.33 7.83 17.35
CA THR A 239 -5.76 7.03 16.26
C THR A 239 -5.59 7.91 15.04
N TYR A 240 -4.42 7.82 14.40
CA TYR A 240 -4.04 8.63 13.24
C TYR A 240 -3.65 7.76 12.07
N VAL A 241 -3.73 8.33 10.87
CA VAL A 241 -3.03 7.85 9.69
C VAL A 241 -2.14 8.97 9.14
N ALA A 242 -0.84 8.71 9.01
CA ALA A 242 0.09 9.64 8.37
C ALA A 242 0.49 9.14 6.98
N PHE A 243 0.60 10.04 6.02
CA PHE A 243 0.94 9.75 4.62
C PHE A 243 1.62 10.94 3.95
N LYS A 244 2.33 10.68 2.85
CA LYS A 244 2.89 11.72 1.98
C LYS A 244 1.81 12.20 1.02
N GLY A 245 1.51 13.49 1.11
CA GLY A 245 0.54 14.19 0.29
C GLY A 245 0.39 15.63 0.77
N ASN A 246 0.12 16.56 -0.17
CA ASN A 246 -0.15 17.96 0.15
C ASN A 246 -1.53 18.07 0.79
N GLY A 247 -1.56 18.09 2.11
CA GLY A 247 -2.81 18.09 2.86
C GLY A 247 -3.72 19.25 2.52
N VAL A 248 -4.98 18.94 2.24
CA VAL A 248 -6.04 19.93 1.98
C VAL A 248 -6.88 20.19 3.22
N ALA A 249 -6.76 19.36 4.25
CA ALA A 249 -7.51 19.39 5.49
C ALA A 249 -6.59 19.48 6.71
N CYS A 250 -5.70 20.47 6.73
CA CYS A 250 -4.80 20.70 7.85
C CYS A 250 -5.47 21.64 8.87
N THR A 251 -5.37 21.29 10.15
CA THR A 251 -5.88 22.14 11.23
C THR A 251 -4.88 23.23 11.62
N GLY A 252 -5.37 24.31 12.21
CA GLY A 252 -4.50 25.37 12.75
C GLY A 252 -3.72 26.16 11.71
N GLY A 253 -4.15 26.14 10.43
CA GLY A 253 -3.46 26.85 9.33
C GLY A 253 -2.13 26.20 8.94
N THR A 254 -1.84 24.96 9.38
CA THR A 254 -0.67 24.21 8.94
C THR A 254 -0.81 23.81 7.47
N SER A 255 0.33 23.68 6.80
CA SER A 255 0.40 23.16 5.43
C SER A 255 1.64 22.29 5.30
N GLY A 256 1.68 21.46 4.29
CA GLY A 256 2.87 20.65 4.06
C GLY A 256 2.61 19.41 3.22
N THR A 257 3.67 18.69 2.98
CA THR A 257 3.72 17.51 2.13
C THR A 257 3.64 16.18 2.91
N LEU A 258 3.59 16.25 4.24
CA LEU A 258 3.27 15.15 5.14
C LEU A 258 1.98 15.51 5.86
N THR A 259 1.00 14.64 5.80
CA THR A 259 -0.35 14.87 6.34
C THR A 259 -0.73 13.76 7.29
N ALA A 260 -1.37 14.11 8.40
CA ALA A 260 -2.04 13.17 9.28
C ALA A 260 -3.53 13.48 9.38
N LEU A 261 -4.34 12.44 9.30
CA LEU A 261 -5.77 12.49 9.61
C LEU A 261 -6.03 11.73 10.92
N LYS A 262 -7.00 12.20 11.69
CA LYS A 262 -7.59 11.42 12.79
C LYS A 262 -8.59 10.42 12.25
N ILE A 263 -8.54 9.21 12.78
CA ILE A 263 -9.56 8.20 12.58
C ILE A 263 -10.47 8.26 13.81
N VAL A 264 -11.67 8.78 13.61
CA VAL A 264 -12.61 9.09 14.69
C VAL A 264 -13.49 7.87 14.96
N PRO A 265 -13.47 7.33 16.20
CA PRO A 265 -14.35 6.24 16.57
C PRO A 265 -15.83 6.61 16.43
N GLY A 266 -16.65 5.66 16.03
CA GLY A 266 -18.08 5.88 15.85
C GLY A 266 -18.82 4.68 15.24
N SER A 267 -20.09 4.88 14.97
CA SER A 267 -20.93 3.89 14.29
C SER A 267 -21.73 4.57 13.18
N PRO A 268 -21.16 4.72 11.99
CA PRO A 268 -19.83 4.28 11.54
C PRO A 268 -18.68 5.19 12.00
N PRO A 269 -17.41 4.72 11.95
CA PRO A 269 -16.24 5.56 12.13
C PRO A 269 -16.05 6.53 10.96
N SER A 270 -15.26 7.60 11.18
CA SER A 270 -15.03 8.63 10.16
C SER A 270 -13.58 9.13 10.16
N LEU A 271 -13.22 9.92 9.17
CA LEU A 271 -11.94 10.61 9.07
C LEU A 271 -12.13 12.10 9.38
N ALA A 272 -11.15 12.69 10.04
CA ALA A 272 -11.12 14.11 10.32
C ALA A 272 -9.71 14.69 10.07
N ALA A 273 -9.68 15.97 9.73
CA ALA A 273 -8.43 16.70 9.60
C ALA A 273 -7.60 16.67 10.91
N SER A 274 -6.30 16.62 10.79
CA SER A 274 -5.38 16.79 11.91
C SER A 274 -4.24 17.72 11.53
N TRP A 275 -3.00 17.30 11.58
CA TRP A 275 -1.86 18.16 11.35
C TRP A 275 -1.22 17.93 9.97
N CYS A 276 -0.50 18.94 9.49
CA CYS A 276 0.38 18.84 8.33
C CYS A 276 1.77 19.37 8.66
N ALA A 277 2.80 18.80 8.02
CA ALA A 277 4.19 19.22 8.13
C ALA A 277 4.89 19.15 6.78
N THR A 278 6.02 19.85 6.64
CA THR A 278 6.84 19.77 5.43
C THR A 278 7.90 18.69 5.60
N ALA A 279 7.81 17.65 4.77
CA ALA A 279 8.77 16.55 4.74
C ALA A 279 9.17 16.18 3.31
N GLY A 280 10.25 15.41 3.16
CA GLY A 280 10.66 14.83 1.87
C GLY A 280 9.70 13.74 1.39
N SER A 281 10.04 13.08 0.27
CA SER A 281 9.10 12.24 -0.50
C SER A 281 9.04 10.75 -0.08
N GLY A 282 9.69 10.34 1.01
CA GLY A 282 9.68 8.92 1.45
C GLY A 282 8.41 8.52 2.19
N SER A 283 8.21 7.23 2.35
CA SER A 283 7.10 6.66 3.12
C SER A 283 7.28 6.93 4.62
N PRO A 284 6.26 7.41 5.35
CA PRO A 284 6.35 7.55 6.79
C PRO A 284 6.36 6.19 7.50
N MET A 285 7.01 6.14 8.66
CA MET A 285 6.91 5.09 9.65
C MET A 285 6.75 5.70 11.05
N VAL A 286 6.32 4.91 12.02
CA VAL A 286 6.14 5.38 13.40
C VAL A 286 6.91 4.51 14.37
N THR A 287 7.50 5.15 15.38
CA THR A 287 7.98 4.51 16.61
C THR A 287 7.25 5.07 17.81
N THR A 288 7.13 4.26 18.84
CA THR A 288 6.54 4.60 20.15
C THR A 288 7.41 3.99 21.23
N SER A 289 7.29 4.47 22.47
CA SER A 289 7.98 3.87 23.60
C SER A 289 7.36 2.55 24.09
N ASP A 290 6.03 2.41 23.94
CA ASP A 290 5.27 1.28 24.49
C ASP A 290 4.11 0.80 23.59
N GLY A 291 4.06 1.27 22.35
CA GLY A 291 2.96 1.00 21.41
C GLY A 291 1.97 2.16 21.28
N THR A 292 1.96 3.12 22.21
CA THR A 292 1.03 4.26 22.21
C THR A 292 1.66 5.59 22.59
N ASN A 293 2.59 5.59 23.57
CA ASN A 293 3.22 6.81 24.05
C ASN A 293 4.42 7.22 23.19
N ASP A 294 4.73 8.52 23.21
CA ASP A 294 5.89 9.12 22.55
C ASP A 294 5.95 8.78 21.03
N ALA A 295 4.82 8.87 20.37
CA ALA A 295 4.74 8.57 18.95
C ALA A 295 5.57 9.56 18.12
N ILE A 296 6.55 9.05 17.39
CA ILE A 296 7.38 9.83 16.46
C ILE A 296 7.13 9.33 15.04
N VAL A 297 6.69 10.24 14.17
CA VAL A 297 6.54 9.98 12.74
C VAL A 297 7.87 10.29 12.05
N TRP A 298 8.49 9.27 11.49
CA TRP A 298 9.74 9.35 10.76
C TRP A 298 9.47 9.36 9.26
N VAL A 299 10.16 10.23 8.52
CA VAL A 299 10.03 10.31 7.06
C VAL A 299 11.41 10.38 6.41
N PRO A 300 11.76 9.45 5.52
CA PRO A 300 12.92 9.59 4.65
C PRO A 300 12.73 10.77 3.71
N GLY A 301 13.62 11.73 3.76
CA GLY A 301 13.58 12.93 2.93
C GLY A 301 14.08 12.68 1.51
N ALA A 302 13.56 11.64 0.85
CA ALA A 302 13.93 11.25 -0.51
C ALA A 302 13.70 12.40 -1.51
N GLU A 303 14.58 12.49 -2.51
CA GLU A 303 14.49 13.44 -3.63
C GLU A 303 14.49 14.92 -3.24
N ASN A 304 14.71 15.24 -1.98
CA ASN A 304 14.64 16.62 -1.48
C ASN A 304 15.71 16.88 -0.43
N SER A 305 15.43 16.60 0.86
CA SER A 305 16.34 16.95 1.95
C SER A 305 17.50 15.97 2.13
N ASN A 306 17.37 14.75 1.65
CA ASN A 306 18.31 13.63 1.93
C ASN A 306 18.58 13.41 3.42
N LYS A 307 17.56 13.64 4.25
CA LYS A 307 17.63 13.50 5.71
C LYS A 307 16.50 12.59 6.19
N LEU A 308 16.76 11.80 7.22
CA LEU A 308 15.67 11.23 8.00
C LEU A 308 15.09 12.33 8.87
N GLN A 309 13.82 12.65 8.69
CA GLN A 309 13.07 13.69 9.40
C GLN A 309 12.15 13.05 10.44
N ALA A 310 11.91 13.75 11.53
CA ALA A 310 11.05 13.27 12.62
C ALA A 310 10.05 14.34 13.05
N PHE A 311 8.85 13.91 13.38
CA PHE A 311 7.75 14.76 13.77
C PHE A 311 7.01 14.14 14.96
N ASP A 312 6.56 14.99 15.87
CA ASP A 312 5.66 14.58 16.94
C ASP A 312 4.36 14.02 16.39
N GLY A 313 3.95 12.85 16.85
CA GLY A 313 2.82 12.12 16.27
C GLY A 313 1.45 12.79 16.51
N ASP A 314 1.29 13.56 17.55
CA ASP A 314 0.02 14.23 17.88
C ASP A 314 -0.12 15.61 17.22
N THR A 315 0.98 16.30 17.00
CA THR A 315 0.98 17.72 16.61
C THR A 315 1.62 17.99 15.26
N GLY A 316 2.46 17.08 14.74
CA GLY A 316 3.27 17.32 13.55
C GLY A 316 4.44 18.27 13.75
N ALA A 317 4.74 18.65 15.00
CA ALA A 317 5.89 19.51 15.30
C ALA A 317 7.20 18.79 14.95
N SER A 318 8.11 19.49 14.27
CA SER A 318 9.40 18.92 13.90
C SER A 318 10.26 18.64 15.11
N ILE A 319 10.85 17.45 15.19
CA ILE A 319 11.77 17.03 16.24
C ILE A 319 13.19 17.22 15.72
N THR A 320 14.00 17.95 16.50
CA THR A 320 15.43 18.14 16.20
C THR A 320 16.29 17.29 17.12
N PHE A 321 17.33 16.69 16.56
CA PHE A 321 18.24 15.80 17.32
C PHE A 321 19.50 16.55 17.72
N ALA A 322 19.91 16.39 18.98
CA ALA A 322 21.13 16.99 19.53
C ALA A 322 22.41 16.53 18.81
N GLY A 323 22.38 15.39 18.14
CA GLY A 323 23.51 14.83 17.40
C GLY A 323 23.70 15.34 15.96
N GLY A 324 22.89 16.32 15.52
CA GLY A 324 22.99 16.91 14.18
C GLY A 324 22.09 16.23 13.13
N SER A 325 22.43 16.41 11.86
CA SER A 325 21.59 15.98 10.73
C SER A 325 21.75 14.49 10.43
N LEU A 326 20.62 13.76 10.38
CA LEU A 326 20.56 12.36 9.96
C LEU A 326 20.57 12.29 8.41
N THR A 327 21.70 12.60 7.79
CA THR A 327 21.81 12.67 6.33
C THR A 327 22.00 11.27 5.72
N ILE A 328 21.22 10.98 4.69
CA ILE A 328 21.31 9.75 3.87
C ILE A 328 21.25 10.17 2.41
N PRO A 329 22.36 10.25 1.69
CA PRO A 329 22.33 10.62 0.28
C PRO A 329 21.64 9.56 -0.58
N ASN A 330 21.01 9.99 -1.66
CA ASN A 330 20.42 9.11 -2.67
C ASN A 330 19.31 8.18 -2.17
N MET A 331 18.50 8.65 -1.23
CA MET A 331 17.24 7.96 -0.88
C MET A 331 16.23 8.03 -2.04
N ARG A 332 15.45 6.97 -2.19
CA ARG A 332 14.37 6.90 -3.19
C ARG A 332 13.00 7.00 -2.52
N ARG A 333 12.03 7.66 -3.19
CA ARG A 333 10.67 7.91 -2.62
C ARG A 333 9.91 6.65 -2.24
N TYR A 334 10.15 5.55 -2.94
CA TYR A 334 9.45 4.29 -2.69
C TYR A 334 10.11 3.38 -1.65
N ASN A 335 11.21 3.82 -1.04
CA ASN A 335 11.80 3.10 0.07
C ASN A 335 10.93 3.27 1.32
N VAL A 336 10.60 2.16 1.96
CA VAL A 336 9.89 2.12 3.24
C VAL A 336 10.92 1.85 4.33
N PRO A 337 11.10 2.76 5.30
CA PRO A 337 11.98 2.50 6.42
C PRO A 337 11.40 1.42 7.33
N ILE A 338 12.25 0.73 8.06
CA ILE A 338 11.83 -0.27 9.05
C ILE A 338 12.47 -0.01 10.41
N GLY A 339 11.68 -0.18 11.47
CA GLY A 339 12.14 -0.14 12.85
C GLY A 339 12.41 -1.56 13.37
N ALA A 340 13.62 -1.83 13.87
CA ALA A 340 13.96 -3.10 14.46
C ALA A 340 15.09 -2.96 15.47
N LYS A 341 14.99 -3.66 16.61
CA LYS A 341 16.05 -3.76 17.63
C LYS A 341 16.63 -2.39 18.06
N GLY A 342 15.74 -1.40 18.30
CA GLY A 342 16.14 -0.04 18.71
C GLY A 342 16.84 0.77 17.61
N ARG A 343 16.60 0.43 16.35
CA ARG A 343 17.17 1.14 15.20
C ARG A 343 16.14 1.38 14.11
N ILE A 344 16.37 2.43 13.33
CA ILE A 344 15.67 2.68 12.07
C ILE A 344 16.63 2.36 10.93
N PHE A 345 16.20 1.48 10.03
CA PHE A 345 16.94 1.13 8.83
C PHE A 345 16.31 1.82 7.61
N VAL A 346 17.15 2.48 6.83
CA VAL A 346 16.74 3.17 5.60
C VAL A 346 17.63 2.73 4.46
N ALA A 347 17.05 2.24 3.39
CA ALA A 347 17.76 1.91 2.17
C ALA A 347 18.02 3.18 1.33
N ALA A 348 19.19 3.22 0.72
CA ALA A 348 19.59 4.24 -0.25
C ALA A 348 20.34 3.57 -1.41
N ASP A 349 20.75 4.31 -2.43
CA ASP A 349 21.54 3.74 -3.52
C ASP A 349 22.84 3.14 -2.96
N ASN A 350 23.02 1.84 -3.18
CA ASN A 350 24.20 1.07 -2.76
C ASN A 350 24.50 1.10 -1.24
N ALA A 351 23.52 1.46 -0.40
CA ALA A 351 23.71 1.55 1.03
C ALA A 351 22.46 1.15 1.81
N LEU A 352 22.68 0.57 2.99
CA LEU A 352 21.70 0.42 4.05
C LEU A 352 22.21 1.18 5.27
N VAL A 353 21.48 2.19 5.71
CA VAL A 353 21.86 3.04 6.84
C VAL A 353 21.01 2.68 8.05
N ALA A 354 21.63 2.51 9.20
CA ALA A 354 20.97 2.24 10.47
C ALA A 354 21.19 3.41 11.46
N PHE A 355 20.10 3.95 11.97
CA PHE A 355 20.11 4.95 13.03
C PHE A 355 19.73 4.31 14.36
N THR A 356 20.47 4.59 15.41
CA THR A 356 20.09 4.19 16.78
C THR A 356 19.06 5.19 17.30
N LEU A 357 17.98 4.67 17.88
CA LEU A 357 16.94 5.45 18.55
C LEU A 357 17.35 5.76 19.99
#